data_c932f5301bda81b2addc28b0d261274e
#
_entry.id   c932f5301bda81b2addc28b0d261274e
#
_cell.length_a   1.000
_cell.length_b   1.000
_cell.length_c   1.000
_cell.angle_alpha   90.00
_cell.angle_beta   90.00
_cell.angle_gamma   90.00
#
_symmetry.space_group_name_H-M   'P 1'
#
loop_
_entity.id
_entity.type
_entity.pdbx_description
1 polymer ?
#
loop_
_entity_poly.entity_id
_entity_poly.type
_entity_poly.pdbx_seq_one_letter_code
_entity_poly.pdbx_strand_id
1 'polypeptide(L)'
;MRPAPVPLRYPLRLLRPLVLLPLAALLAGCGATTMPAIRSEPERLAQGRRALENRDYNIAIELLKSYVANNAGGADVDQAVELLGESYLRIKEWGEAQIQFERLLRDYPESDSAGSASFHLGETLWGQARGPDFDQEYTRKALEQWQSYLRGFPGHWRNAQAEQRVRQARERLAEKLADGGILYVKLRRSGPARAYFRRVLDQYADTAAAAQAALGLALADALDGRRAEAMAALRDVESRYRGRPEARRAAKELARLERQERKKK
;
A
#
# COMPACT_ATOMS: atom_id res chain seq x y z
N MET A 1 64.22 51.59 24.92
CA MET A 1 64.86 50.30 24.71
C MET A 1 63.82 49.30 24.31
N ARG A 2 63.76 48.91 23.03
CA ARG A 2 62.84 47.86 22.51
C ARG A 2 63.70 46.56 22.39
N PRO A 3 63.19 45.44 22.84
CA PRO A 3 63.90 44.15 22.60
C PRO A 3 63.66 43.67 21.16
N ALA A 4 64.68 43.08 20.58
CA ALA A 4 64.73 42.56 19.22
C ALA A 4 63.93 41.24 19.07
N PRO A 5 63.45 40.94 17.84
CA PRO A 5 62.70 39.69 17.59
C PRO A 5 63.66 38.50 17.42
N VAL A 6 63.30 37.38 18.06
CA VAL A 6 63.95 36.10 17.94
C VAL A 6 63.49 35.38 16.68
N PRO A 7 64.42 34.87 15.82
CA PRO A 7 64.00 34.10 14.62
C PRO A 7 63.71 32.64 15.00
N LEU A 8 62.46 32.21 14.84
CA LEU A 8 62.02 30.81 14.86
C LEU A 8 62.49 30.10 13.57
N ARG A 9 63.56 29.36 13.68
CA ARG A 9 63.98 28.41 12.64
C ARG A 9 63.24 27.09 12.87
N TYR A 10 62.23 26.80 12.03
CA TYR A 10 61.69 25.45 11.89
C TYR A 10 62.36 24.75 10.72
N PRO A 11 62.89 23.53 10.85
CA PRO A 11 63.44 22.81 9.72
C PRO A 11 62.29 22.20 8.90
N LEU A 12 62.11 22.69 7.68
CA LEU A 12 61.32 22.00 6.67
C LEU A 12 62.01 20.70 6.28
N ARG A 13 61.62 19.59 6.96
CA ARG A 13 62.06 18.28 6.53
C ARG A 13 60.85 17.37 6.34
N LEU A 14 60.62 17.07 5.03
CA LEU A 14 60.07 15.82 4.51
C LEU A 14 58.65 15.44 4.98
N LEU A 15 57.64 16.13 4.45
CA LEU A 15 56.34 15.50 4.22
C LEU A 15 56.46 14.62 2.96
N ARG A 16 56.62 13.34 3.20
CA ARG A 16 56.59 12.28 2.20
C ARG A 16 55.23 12.28 1.46
N PRO A 17 55.22 11.95 0.16
CA PRO A 17 54.01 11.89 -0.65
C PRO A 17 53.24 10.57 -0.38
N LEU A 18 52.76 10.36 0.86
CA LEU A 18 52.01 9.13 1.23
C LEU A 18 50.54 9.38 1.40
N VAL A 19 50.01 10.59 1.16
CA VAL A 19 48.58 10.95 1.34
C VAL A 19 47.83 11.00 0.01
N LEU A 20 48.47 10.92 -1.13
CA LEU A 20 47.80 11.01 -2.46
C LEU A 20 47.35 9.67 -3.02
N LEU A 21 47.78 8.54 -2.47
CA LEU A 21 47.37 7.22 -2.97
C LEU A 21 45.94 6.75 -2.59
N PRO A 22 45.32 7.13 -1.46
CA PRO A 22 43.93 6.70 -1.18
C PRO A 22 42.87 7.52 -1.91
N LEU A 23 43.18 8.73 -2.42
CA LEU A 23 42.22 9.56 -3.13
C LEU A 23 41.98 9.12 -4.59
N ALA A 24 42.97 8.48 -5.20
CA ALA A 24 42.80 7.92 -6.55
C ALA A 24 41.99 6.64 -6.60
N ALA A 25 41.92 5.89 -5.49
CA ALA A 25 41.10 4.67 -5.37
C ALA A 25 39.60 4.94 -5.21
N LEU A 26 39.21 6.16 -4.76
CA LEU A 26 37.81 6.56 -4.61
C LEU A 26 37.16 7.02 -5.93
N LEU A 27 37.92 7.29 -6.97
CA LEU A 27 37.42 7.70 -8.28
C LEU A 27 37.20 6.50 -9.23
N ALA A 28 37.64 5.31 -8.90
CA ALA A 28 37.44 4.10 -9.71
C ALA A 28 36.07 3.40 -9.47
N GLY A 29 35.20 3.96 -8.64
CA GLY A 29 33.93 3.36 -8.24
C GLY A 29 32.71 3.78 -9.08
N CYS A 30 32.84 4.64 -10.08
CA CYS A 30 31.79 4.82 -11.09
C CYS A 30 31.95 3.71 -12.15
N GLY A 31 31.56 2.48 -11.79
CA GLY A 31 31.33 1.43 -12.78
C GLY A 31 30.23 1.91 -13.71
N ALA A 32 30.57 2.43 -14.88
CA ALA A 32 29.63 2.54 -15.96
C ALA A 32 29.04 1.14 -16.16
N THR A 33 27.78 0.95 -15.80
CA THR A 33 27.01 -0.25 -16.11
C THR A 33 26.93 -0.32 -17.64
N THR A 34 27.94 -0.95 -18.25
CA THR A 34 27.95 -1.19 -19.70
C THR A 34 26.80 -2.13 -19.98
N MET A 35 25.78 -1.65 -20.71
CA MET A 35 24.74 -2.51 -21.21
C MET A 35 25.39 -3.66 -21.99
N PRO A 36 24.98 -4.91 -21.72
CA PRO A 36 25.54 -6.05 -22.46
C PRO A 36 25.24 -5.90 -23.95
N ALA A 37 26.19 -6.33 -24.79
CA ALA A 37 26.03 -6.29 -26.24
C ALA A 37 24.86 -7.23 -26.64
N ILE A 38 23.79 -6.66 -27.19
CA ILE A 38 22.59 -7.37 -27.59
C ILE A 38 22.71 -7.71 -29.08
N ARG A 39 22.62 -9.02 -29.39
CA ARG A 39 22.78 -9.54 -30.75
C ARG A 39 21.45 -9.85 -31.45
N SER A 40 20.37 -10.01 -30.71
CA SER A 40 19.04 -10.32 -31.23
C SER A 40 17.93 -9.86 -30.31
N GLU A 41 16.71 -9.74 -30.82
CA GLU A 41 15.54 -9.36 -30.01
C GLU A 41 15.19 -10.42 -28.96
N PRO A 42 15.21 -11.76 -29.23
CA PRO A 42 15.02 -12.75 -28.16
C PRO A 42 16.07 -12.63 -27.06
N GLU A 43 17.32 -12.30 -27.37
CA GLU A 43 18.35 -12.05 -26.37
C GLU A 43 18.03 -10.79 -25.54
N ARG A 44 17.48 -9.74 -26.15
CA ARG A 44 17.03 -8.52 -25.46
C ARG A 44 15.97 -8.82 -24.42
N LEU A 45 14.93 -9.59 -24.77
CA LEU A 45 13.89 -10.04 -23.86
C LEU A 45 14.47 -10.86 -22.71
N ALA A 46 15.33 -11.83 -23.01
CA ALA A 46 15.98 -12.68 -22.02
C ALA A 46 16.85 -11.87 -21.04
N GLN A 47 17.59 -10.86 -21.55
CA GLN A 47 18.39 -9.96 -20.72
C GLN A 47 17.50 -9.06 -19.85
N GLY A 48 16.39 -8.53 -20.41
CA GLY A 48 15.41 -7.75 -19.66
C GLY A 48 14.84 -8.53 -18.48
N ARG A 49 14.48 -9.80 -18.70
CA ARG A 49 14.03 -10.72 -17.65
C ARG A 49 15.09 -10.92 -16.57
N ARG A 50 16.33 -11.22 -16.95
CA ARG A 50 17.44 -11.40 -16.00
C ARG A 50 17.72 -10.13 -15.19
N ALA A 51 17.65 -8.96 -15.82
CA ALA A 51 17.80 -7.69 -15.11
C ALA A 51 16.71 -7.49 -14.05
N LEU A 52 15.45 -7.82 -14.36
CA LEU A 52 14.35 -7.78 -13.39
C LEU A 52 14.61 -8.76 -12.21
N GLU A 53 15.03 -10.00 -12.49
CA GLU A 53 15.37 -11.01 -11.49
C GLU A 53 16.52 -10.54 -10.58
N ASN A 54 17.54 -9.89 -11.16
CA ASN A 54 18.68 -9.30 -10.45
C ASN A 54 18.33 -8.00 -9.72
N ARG A 55 17.10 -7.49 -9.86
CA ARG A 55 16.63 -6.21 -9.31
C ARG A 55 17.27 -4.96 -9.95
N ASP A 56 17.84 -5.13 -11.14
CA ASP A 56 18.38 -4.04 -11.97
C ASP A 56 17.24 -3.39 -12.77
N TYR A 57 16.24 -2.87 -12.07
CA TYR A 57 14.95 -2.47 -12.65
C TYR A 57 15.09 -1.42 -13.77
N ASN A 58 16.01 -0.48 -13.65
CA ASN A 58 16.23 0.53 -14.69
C ASN A 58 16.75 -0.11 -15.98
N ILE A 59 17.67 -1.07 -15.87
CA ILE A 59 18.18 -1.83 -17.02
C ILE A 59 17.05 -2.69 -17.62
N ALA A 60 16.25 -3.35 -16.77
CA ALA A 60 15.10 -4.12 -17.23
C ALA A 60 14.13 -3.24 -18.03
N ILE A 61 13.80 -2.04 -17.52
CA ILE A 61 12.90 -1.08 -18.20
C ILE A 61 13.44 -0.69 -19.58
N GLU A 62 14.71 -0.30 -19.69
CA GLU A 62 15.31 0.09 -20.96
C GLU A 62 15.28 -1.04 -21.99
N LEU A 63 15.65 -2.26 -21.59
CA LEU A 63 15.67 -3.43 -22.47
C LEU A 63 14.26 -3.83 -22.90
N LEU A 64 13.32 -3.93 -21.98
CA LEU A 64 11.94 -4.37 -22.25
C LEU A 64 11.18 -3.30 -23.04
N LYS A 65 11.37 -2.02 -22.75
CA LYS A 65 10.80 -0.92 -23.51
C LYS A 65 11.25 -0.92 -24.96
N SER A 66 12.56 -1.12 -25.18
CA SER A 66 13.13 -1.26 -26.53
C SER A 66 12.57 -2.50 -27.24
N TYR A 67 12.46 -3.64 -26.55
CA TYR A 67 11.87 -4.85 -27.12
C TYR A 67 10.42 -4.63 -27.58
N VAL A 68 9.58 -4.06 -26.71
CA VAL A 68 8.16 -3.79 -27.01
C VAL A 68 8.00 -2.82 -28.17
N ALA A 69 8.90 -1.85 -28.30
CA ALA A 69 8.88 -0.88 -29.41
C ALA A 69 9.24 -1.52 -30.76
N ASN A 70 10.23 -2.44 -30.77
CA ASN A 70 10.76 -3.03 -32.00
C ASN A 70 9.96 -4.25 -32.49
N ASN A 71 9.15 -4.87 -31.63
CA ASN A 71 8.50 -6.15 -31.90
C ASN A 71 6.95 -6.07 -31.82
N ALA A 72 6.36 -4.95 -32.25
CA ALA A 72 4.91 -4.80 -32.24
C ALA A 72 4.22 -5.97 -32.96
N GLY A 73 3.37 -6.74 -32.24
CA GLY A 73 2.69 -7.92 -32.75
C GLY A 73 3.54 -9.21 -32.77
N GLY A 74 4.76 -9.18 -32.20
CA GLY A 74 5.58 -10.41 -32.02
C GLY A 74 5.00 -11.34 -30.94
N ALA A 75 5.43 -12.63 -31.00
CA ALA A 75 4.88 -13.71 -30.16
C ALA A 75 5.05 -13.48 -28.64
N ASP A 76 6.11 -12.78 -28.22
CA ASP A 76 6.46 -12.62 -26.80
C ASP A 76 6.27 -11.17 -26.31
N VAL A 77 5.54 -10.33 -27.06
CA VAL A 77 5.34 -8.91 -26.68
C VAL A 77 4.49 -8.77 -25.43
N ASP A 78 3.47 -9.60 -25.27
CA ASP A 78 2.62 -9.68 -24.09
C ASP A 78 3.46 -9.95 -22.83
N GLN A 79 4.37 -10.92 -22.87
CA GLN A 79 5.29 -11.21 -21.79
C GLN A 79 6.26 -10.05 -21.52
N ALA A 80 6.77 -9.40 -22.58
CA ALA A 80 7.64 -8.23 -22.42
C ALA A 80 6.89 -7.05 -21.76
N VAL A 81 5.62 -6.85 -22.11
CA VAL A 81 4.76 -5.82 -21.50
C VAL A 81 4.49 -6.14 -20.03
N GLU A 82 4.24 -7.41 -19.67
CA GLU A 82 4.11 -7.82 -18.26
C GLU A 82 5.37 -7.50 -17.46
N LEU A 83 6.55 -7.96 -17.94
CA LEU A 83 7.82 -7.73 -17.27
C LEU A 83 8.16 -6.24 -17.14
N LEU A 84 7.81 -5.45 -18.17
CA LEU A 84 7.97 -3.99 -18.13
C LEU A 84 7.07 -3.35 -17.06
N GLY A 85 5.81 -3.75 -17.01
CA GLY A 85 4.87 -3.31 -15.96
C GLY A 85 5.36 -3.69 -14.57
N GLU A 86 5.87 -4.93 -14.39
CA GLU A 86 6.44 -5.36 -13.11
C GLU A 86 7.69 -4.54 -12.75
N SER A 87 8.56 -4.23 -13.70
CA SER A 87 9.75 -3.40 -13.46
C SER A 87 9.38 -2.02 -12.95
N TYR A 88 8.39 -1.36 -13.56
CA TYR A 88 7.86 -0.07 -13.09
C TYR A 88 7.20 -0.19 -11.70
N LEU A 89 6.45 -1.26 -11.44
CA LEU A 89 5.84 -1.55 -10.14
C LEU A 89 6.91 -1.62 -9.03
N ARG A 90 8.06 -2.25 -9.30
CA ARG A 90 9.18 -2.42 -8.36
C ARG A 90 9.84 -1.10 -7.97
N ILE A 91 9.95 -0.16 -8.91
CA ILE A 91 10.48 1.18 -8.63
C ILE A 91 9.40 2.19 -8.21
N LYS A 92 8.15 1.72 -8.04
CA LYS A 92 6.98 2.52 -7.62
C LYS A 92 6.56 3.61 -8.61
N GLU A 93 6.90 3.44 -9.88
CA GLU A 93 6.37 4.26 -10.97
C GLU A 93 4.97 3.76 -11.34
N TRP A 94 4.01 4.05 -10.43
CA TRP A 94 2.65 3.49 -10.46
C TRP A 94 1.90 3.81 -11.75
N GLY A 95 2.06 5.03 -12.28
CA GLY A 95 1.40 5.46 -13.51
C GLY A 95 1.85 4.63 -14.71
N GLU A 96 3.16 4.45 -14.87
CA GLU A 96 3.75 3.66 -15.94
C GLU A 96 3.39 2.18 -15.81
N ALA A 97 3.45 1.63 -14.59
CA ALA A 97 3.05 0.25 -14.34
C ALA A 97 1.58 0.03 -14.72
N GLN A 98 0.68 0.94 -14.34
CA GLN A 98 -0.74 0.87 -14.67
C GLN A 98 -0.96 0.84 -16.19
N ILE A 99 -0.29 1.73 -16.94
CA ILE A 99 -0.37 1.78 -18.41
C ILE A 99 0.01 0.44 -19.03
N GLN A 100 1.09 -0.21 -18.56
CA GLN A 100 1.53 -1.48 -19.13
C GLN A 100 0.54 -2.62 -18.82
N PHE A 101 0.06 -2.74 -17.59
CA PHE A 101 -0.90 -3.78 -17.24
C PHE A 101 -2.25 -3.58 -17.91
N GLU A 102 -2.77 -2.35 -18.01
CA GLU A 102 -4.00 -2.06 -18.75
C GLU A 102 -3.82 -2.34 -20.25
N ARG A 103 -2.67 -2.01 -20.82
CA ARG A 103 -2.33 -2.36 -22.21
C ARG A 103 -2.36 -3.87 -22.42
N LEU A 104 -1.71 -4.65 -21.56
CA LEU A 104 -1.69 -6.09 -21.68
C LEU A 104 -3.10 -6.68 -21.65
N LEU A 105 -3.91 -6.28 -20.68
CA LEU A 105 -5.28 -6.79 -20.51
C LEU A 105 -6.20 -6.40 -21.66
N ARG A 106 -5.96 -5.28 -22.32
CA ARG A 106 -6.75 -4.79 -23.46
C ARG A 106 -6.29 -5.41 -24.78
N ASP A 107 -4.98 -5.45 -25.04
CA ASP A 107 -4.42 -5.82 -26.33
C ASP A 107 -4.12 -7.34 -26.43
N TYR A 108 -3.93 -8.00 -25.26
CA TYR A 108 -3.58 -9.44 -25.16
C TYR A 108 -4.40 -10.16 -24.08
N PRO A 109 -5.75 -10.12 -24.13
CA PRO A 109 -6.61 -10.69 -23.08
C PRO A 109 -6.48 -12.19 -22.90
N GLU A 110 -6.08 -12.92 -23.97
CA GLU A 110 -5.88 -14.39 -23.96
C GLU A 110 -4.44 -14.81 -23.60
N SER A 111 -3.58 -13.86 -23.25
CA SER A 111 -2.19 -14.15 -22.85
C SER A 111 -2.13 -14.93 -21.53
N ASP A 112 -1.19 -15.85 -21.44
CA ASP A 112 -0.84 -16.53 -20.16
C ASP A 112 -0.43 -15.52 -19.06
N SER A 113 0.06 -14.34 -19.45
CA SER A 113 0.41 -13.24 -18.57
C SER A 113 -0.81 -12.44 -18.06
N ALA A 114 -2.00 -12.59 -18.66
CA ALA A 114 -3.16 -11.77 -18.33
C ALA A 114 -3.59 -11.89 -16.86
N GLY A 115 -3.53 -13.10 -16.28
CA GLY A 115 -3.83 -13.32 -14.87
C GLY A 115 -2.87 -12.57 -13.94
N SER A 116 -1.56 -12.67 -14.22
CA SER A 116 -0.53 -11.95 -13.45
C SER A 116 -0.67 -10.44 -13.61
N ALA A 117 -0.90 -9.94 -14.82
CA ALA A 117 -1.09 -8.52 -15.10
C ALA A 117 -2.32 -7.95 -14.37
N SER A 118 -3.44 -8.69 -14.38
CA SER A 118 -4.66 -8.31 -13.67
C SER A 118 -4.45 -8.20 -12.15
N PHE A 119 -3.68 -9.14 -11.57
CA PHE A 119 -3.29 -9.07 -10.16
C PHE A 119 -2.39 -7.86 -9.88
N HIS A 120 -1.35 -7.65 -10.69
CA HIS A 120 -0.39 -6.55 -10.52
C HIS A 120 -1.03 -5.18 -10.77
N LEU A 121 -2.06 -5.07 -11.60
CA LEU A 121 -2.85 -3.84 -11.72
C LEU A 121 -3.49 -3.46 -10.37
N GLY A 122 -4.03 -4.45 -9.64
CA GLY A 122 -4.52 -4.24 -8.28
C GLY A 122 -3.41 -3.76 -7.31
N GLU A 123 -2.20 -4.36 -7.39
CA GLU A 123 -1.04 -3.94 -6.59
C GLU A 123 -0.63 -2.49 -6.93
N THR A 124 -0.68 -2.13 -8.20
CA THR A 124 -0.36 -0.78 -8.70
C THR A 124 -1.33 0.26 -8.17
N LEU A 125 -2.63 -0.03 -8.23
CA LEU A 125 -3.68 0.84 -7.67
C LEU A 125 -3.56 0.95 -6.14
N TRP A 126 -3.26 -0.15 -5.45
CA TRP A 126 -2.99 -0.14 -4.02
C TRP A 126 -1.76 0.69 -3.66
N GLY A 127 -0.70 0.64 -4.47
CA GLY A 127 0.51 1.45 -4.31
C GLY A 127 0.24 2.96 -4.39
N GLN A 128 -0.76 3.37 -5.19
CA GLN A 128 -1.22 4.76 -5.28
C GLN A 128 -2.13 5.17 -4.12
N ALA A 129 -2.71 4.19 -3.39
CA ALA A 129 -3.61 4.47 -2.28
C ALA A 129 -2.86 5.10 -1.10
N ARG A 130 -3.39 6.19 -0.59
CA ARG A 130 -2.89 6.86 0.62
C ARG A 130 -3.47 6.22 1.87
N GLY A 131 -2.94 6.57 3.04
CA GLY A 131 -3.44 6.10 4.34
C GLY A 131 -4.93 6.39 4.57
N PRO A 132 -5.55 5.82 5.63
CA PRO A 132 -6.99 5.91 5.86
C PRO A 132 -7.49 7.34 6.08
N ASP A 133 -6.63 8.27 6.50
CA ASP A 133 -7.00 9.69 6.69
C ASP A 133 -7.30 10.43 5.38
N PHE A 134 -6.82 9.92 4.25
CA PHE A 134 -6.98 10.53 2.94
C PHE A 134 -8.17 9.96 2.16
N ASP A 135 -8.34 10.42 0.93
CA ASP A 135 -9.30 9.84 0.01
C ASP A 135 -8.96 8.38 -0.30
N GLN A 136 -9.99 7.54 -0.39
CA GLN A 136 -9.86 6.10 -0.57
C GLN A 136 -10.24 5.63 -1.98
N GLU A 137 -10.18 6.51 -2.98
CA GLU A 137 -10.54 6.15 -4.36
C GLU A 137 -9.67 5.01 -4.90
N TYR A 138 -8.35 5.11 -4.73
CA TYR A 138 -7.42 4.07 -5.16
C TYR A 138 -7.56 2.77 -4.36
N THR A 139 -7.91 2.84 -3.07
CA THR A 139 -8.24 1.64 -2.27
C THR A 139 -9.49 0.93 -2.83
N ARG A 140 -10.53 1.68 -3.23
CA ARG A 140 -11.72 1.10 -3.86
C ARG A 140 -11.39 0.48 -5.22
N LYS A 141 -10.65 1.19 -6.07
CA LYS A 141 -10.21 0.68 -7.37
C LYS A 141 -9.38 -0.60 -7.24
N ALA A 142 -8.46 -0.65 -6.29
CA ALA A 142 -7.66 -1.85 -6.02
C ALA A 142 -8.53 -3.02 -5.56
N LEU A 143 -9.48 -2.78 -4.65
CA LEU A 143 -10.44 -3.79 -4.20
C LEU A 143 -11.26 -4.36 -5.36
N GLU A 144 -11.83 -3.50 -6.20
CA GLU A 144 -12.62 -3.88 -7.39
C GLU A 144 -11.78 -4.68 -8.38
N GLN A 145 -10.53 -4.26 -8.61
CA GLN A 145 -9.60 -4.94 -9.50
C GLN A 145 -9.26 -6.34 -9.01
N TRP A 146 -8.92 -6.54 -7.73
CA TRP A 146 -8.65 -7.89 -7.19
C TRP A 146 -9.89 -8.77 -7.15
N GLN A 147 -11.07 -8.20 -6.90
CA GLN A 147 -12.33 -8.95 -7.02
C GLN A 147 -12.61 -9.37 -8.46
N SER A 148 -12.33 -8.50 -9.43
CA SER A 148 -12.42 -8.83 -10.87
C SER A 148 -11.43 -9.91 -11.25
N TYR A 149 -10.19 -9.80 -10.79
CA TYR A 149 -9.14 -10.82 -10.99
C TYR A 149 -9.59 -12.19 -10.46
N LEU A 150 -10.10 -12.28 -9.22
CA LEU A 150 -10.56 -13.54 -8.63
C LEU A 150 -11.71 -14.19 -9.41
N ARG A 151 -12.59 -13.38 -10.03
CA ARG A 151 -13.67 -13.90 -10.90
C ARG A 151 -13.17 -14.31 -12.27
N GLY A 152 -12.22 -13.56 -12.85
CA GLY A 152 -11.72 -13.80 -14.21
C GLY A 152 -10.71 -14.92 -14.30
N PHE A 153 -9.94 -15.18 -13.23
CA PHE A 153 -8.85 -16.15 -13.22
C PHE A 153 -8.99 -17.16 -12.08
N PRO A 154 -10.07 -17.95 -12.05
CA PRO A 154 -10.28 -18.96 -11.01
C PRO A 154 -9.17 -20.02 -11.08
N GLY A 155 -8.53 -20.31 -9.92
CA GLY A 155 -7.42 -21.27 -9.84
C GLY A 155 -6.04 -20.72 -10.16
N HIS A 156 -5.90 -19.44 -10.49
CA HIS A 156 -4.57 -18.83 -10.67
C HIS A 156 -3.78 -18.86 -9.34
N TRP A 157 -2.49 -19.11 -9.43
CA TRP A 157 -1.62 -19.34 -8.27
C TRP A 157 -1.53 -18.15 -7.28
N ARG A 158 -1.89 -16.95 -7.70
CA ARG A 158 -1.95 -15.75 -6.83
C ARG A 158 -3.30 -15.56 -6.13
N ASN A 159 -4.28 -16.45 -6.28
CA ASN A 159 -5.63 -16.24 -5.72
C ASN A 159 -5.62 -16.07 -4.20
N ALA A 160 -4.85 -16.86 -3.47
CA ALA A 160 -4.72 -16.70 -2.02
C ALA A 160 -4.17 -15.31 -1.62
N GLN A 161 -3.22 -14.79 -2.41
CA GLN A 161 -2.66 -13.45 -2.20
C GLN A 161 -3.70 -12.37 -2.51
N ALA A 162 -4.45 -12.51 -3.60
CA ALA A 162 -5.52 -11.57 -3.96
C ALA A 162 -6.63 -11.52 -2.89
N GLU A 163 -7.05 -12.66 -2.36
CA GLU A 163 -8.01 -12.72 -1.24
C GLU A 163 -7.49 -11.98 0.00
N GLN A 164 -6.21 -12.14 0.32
CA GLN A 164 -5.60 -11.38 1.41
C GLN A 164 -5.64 -9.88 1.14
N ARG A 165 -5.35 -9.46 -0.09
CA ARG A 165 -5.42 -8.05 -0.52
C ARG A 165 -6.84 -7.49 -0.44
N VAL A 166 -7.83 -8.27 -0.87
CA VAL A 166 -9.25 -7.94 -0.72
C VAL A 166 -9.59 -7.68 0.74
N ARG A 167 -9.20 -8.59 1.66
CA ARG A 167 -9.42 -8.38 3.10
C ARG A 167 -8.76 -7.10 3.62
N GLN A 168 -7.51 -6.83 3.25
CA GLN A 168 -6.79 -5.62 3.63
C GLN A 168 -7.46 -4.34 3.12
N ALA A 169 -7.91 -4.34 1.87
CA ALA A 169 -8.59 -3.19 1.28
C ALA A 169 -9.95 -2.94 1.96
N ARG A 170 -10.73 -4.00 2.22
CA ARG A 170 -11.99 -3.92 2.96
C ARG A 170 -11.79 -3.36 4.37
N GLU A 171 -10.78 -3.84 5.10
CA GLU A 171 -10.46 -3.32 6.44
C GLU A 171 -10.17 -1.82 6.40
N ARG A 172 -9.29 -1.36 5.49
CA ARG A 172 -8.96 0.08 5.35
C ARG A 172 -10.19 0.94 5.04
N LEU A 173 -11.08 0.47 4.17
CA LEU A 173 -12.32 1.18 3.86
C LEU A 173 -13.29 1.23 5.04
N ALA A 174 -13.38 0.13 5.78
CA ALA A 174 -14.20 0.05 6.99
C ALA A 174 -13.67 0.95 8.11
N GLU A 175 -12.36 0.97 8.36
CA GLU A 175 -11.69 1.88 9.31
C GLU A 175 -12.02 3.34 8.98
N LYS A 176 -11.85 3.76 7.72
CA LYS A 176 -12.18 5.12 7.28
C LYS A 176 -13.61 5.52 7.61
N LEU A 177 -14.56 4.60 7.38
CA LEU A 177 -15.97 4.85 7.71
C LEU A 177 -16.19 4.90 9.22
N ALA A 178 -15.61 3.96 9.98
CA ALA A 178 -15.75 3.92 11.43
C ALA A 178 -15.18 5.19 12.08
N ASP A 179 -14.03 5.67 11.64
CA ASP A 179 -13.42 6.90 12.13
C ASP A 179 -14.27 8.14 11.82
N GLY A 180 -14.89 8.19 10.64
CA GLY A 180 -15.90 9.20 10.32
C GLY A 180 -17.07 9.17 11.30
N GLY A 181 -17.58 7.99 11.61
CA GLY A 181 -18.64 7.81 12.61
C GLY A 181 -18.22 8.28 14.00
N ILE A 182 -17.01 7.95 14.44
CA ILE A 182 -16.45 8.38 15.73
C ILE A 182 -16.32 9.91 15.80
N LEU A 183 -15.87 10.53 14.71
CA LEU A 183 -15.80 11.98 14.65
C LEU A 183 -17.17 12.63 14.92
N TYR A 184 -18.23 12.11 14.30
CA TYR A 184 -19.58 12.62 14.52
C TYR A 184 -20.11 12.34 15.94
N VAL A 185 -19.75 11.22 16.56
CA VAL A 185 -20.04 10.99 17.99
C VAL A 185 -19.36 12.04 18.87
N LYS A 186 -18.08 12.36 18.63
CA LYS A 186 -17.35 13.42 19.36
C LYS A 186 -18.00 14.79 19.17
N LEU A 187 -18.52 15.08 17.98
CA LEU A 187 -19.25 16.31 17.66
C LEU A 187 -20.70 16.28 18.16
N ARG A 188 -21.12 15.23 18.88
CA ARG A 188 -22.48 14.99 19.38
C ARG A 188 -23.55 14.99 18.27
N ARG A 189 -23.20 14.58 17.07
CA ARG A 189 -24.09 14.46 15.90
C ARG A 189 -24.42 13.01 15.66
N SER A 190 -25.44 12.51 16.34
CA SER A 190 -25.84 11.09 16.31
C SER A 190 -26.37 10.62 14.94
N GLY A 191 -27.12 11.44 14.21
CA GLY A 191 -27.68 11.11 12.90
C GLY A 191 -26.60 10.72 11.89
N PRO A 192 -25.66 11.60 11.54
CA PRO A 192 -24.51 11.25 10.69
C PRO A 192 -23.68 10.09 11.24
N ALA A 193 -23.42 10.04 12.56
CA ALA A 193 -22.66 8.95 13.17
C ALA A 193 -23.29 7.58 12.86
N ARG A 194 -24.63 7.47 13.03
CA ARG A 194 -25.36 6.23 12.69
C ARG A 194 -25.25 5.86 11.22
N ALA A 195 -25.34 6.81 10.32
CA ALA A 195 -25.21 6.53 8.90
C ALA A 195 -23.84 5.90 8.57
N TYR A 196 -22.76 6.44 9.13
CA TYR A 196 -21.42 5.89 8.97
C TYR A 196 -21.28 4.48 9.56
N PHE A 197 -21.72 4.26 10.81
CA PHE A 197 -21.60 2.96 11.45
C PHE A 197 -22.49 1.88 10.80
N ARG A 198 -23.71 2.20 10.40
CA ARG A 198 -24.57 1.28 9.65
C ARG A 198 -23.88 0.85 8.36
N ARG A 199 -23.28 1.80 7.61
CA ARG A 199 -22.57 1.46 6.39
C ARG A 199 -21.41 0.49 6.64
N VAL A 200 -20.69 0.60 7.77
CA VAL A 200 -19.67 -0.39 8.13
C VAL A 200 -20.31 -1.76 8.38
N LEU A 201 -21.40 -1.82 9.17
CA LEU A 201 -22.05 -3.08 9.50
C LEU A 201 -22.72 -3.76 8.30
N ASP A 202 -23.23 -2.96 7.34
CA ASP A 202 -23.89 -3.47 6.13
C ASP A 202 -22.89 -3.97 5.08
N GLN A 203 -21.76 -3.25 4.89
CA GLN A 203 -20.83 -3.53 3.78
C GLN A 203 -19.55 -4.26 4.23
N TYR A 204 -19.17 -4.15 5.50
CA TYR A 204 -17.89 -4.59 6.04
C TYR A 204 -18.01 -5.33 7.38
N ALA A 205 -19.10 -6.10 7.57
CA ALA A 205 -19.35 -6.83 8.82
C ALA A 205 -18.27 -7.88 9.14
N ASP A 206 -17.52 -8.31 8.13
CA ASP A 206 -16.43 -9.28 8.21
C ASP A 206 -15.09 -8.66 8.67
N THR A 207 -15.03 -7.34 8.87
CA THR A 207 -13.81 -6.62 9.26
C THR A 207 -13.69 -6.40 10.77
N ALA A 208 -12.48 -6.08 11.24
CA ALA A 208 -12.27 -5.73 12.64
C ALA A 208 -13.01 -4.44 13.03
N ALA A 209 -13.16 -3.49 12.09
CA ALA A 209 -13.88 -2.23 12.27
C ALA A 209 -15.37 -2.41 12.60
N ALA A 210 -15.97 -3.57 12.30
CA ALA A 210 -17.36 -3.85 12.62
C ALA A 210 -17.65 -3.79 14.13
N ALA A 211 -16.72 -4.23 14.99
CA ALA A 211 -16.87 -4.12 16.44
C ALA A 211 -16.92 -2.65 16.90
N GLN A 212 -16.04 -1.82 16.34
CA GLN A 212 -15.99 -0.38 16.60
C GLN A 212 -17.28 0.32 16.12
N ALA A 213 -17.79 -0.07 14.96
CA ALA A 213 -19.03 0.46 14.41
C ALA A 213 -20.25 0.08 15.26
N ALA A 214 -20.35 -1.18 15.73
CA ALA A 214 -21.42 -1.63 16.61
C ALA A 214 -21.42 -0.85 17.95
N LEU A 215 -20.25 -0.69 18.58
CA LEU A 215 -20.10 0.15 19.76
C LEU A 215 -20.48 1.61 19.47
N GLY A 216 -20.01 2.15 18.36
CA GLY A 216 -20.28 3.53 17.95
C GLY A 216 -21.77 3.81 17.72
N LEU A 217 -22.49 2.83 17.15
CA LEU A 217 -23.95 2.89 16.96
C LEU A 217 -24.68 2.96 18.30
N ALA A 218 -24.32 2.12 19.27
CA ALA A 218 -24.88 2.15 20.62
C ALA A 218 -24.61 3.49 21.33
N LEU A 219 -23.41 4.06 21.17
CA LEU A 219 -23.07 5.37 21.69
C LEU A 219 -23.87 6.51 21.03
N ALA A 220 -24.15 6.40 19.74
CA ALA A 220 -24.98 7.35 19.01
C ALA A 220 -26.46 7.31 19.50
N ASP A 221 -26.96 6.12 19.85
CA ASP A 221 -28.28 5.96 20.45
C ASP A 221 -28.36 6.57 21.85
N ALA A 222 -27.30 6.39 22.66
CA ALA A 222 -27.19 7.03 23.96
C ALA A 222 -27.17 8.57 23.87
N LEU A 223 -26.54 9.14 22.85
CA LEU A 223 -26.51 10.59 22.59
C LEU A 223 -27.90 11.17 22.28
N ASP A 224 -28.74 10.38 21.61
CA ASP A 224 -30.14 10.74 21.31
C ASP A 224 -31.10 10.55 22.47
N GLY A 225 -30.60 10.09 23.60
CA GLY A 225 -31.44 9.77 24.76
C GLY A 225 -32.20 8.46 24.66
N ARG A 226 -31.98 7.65 23.62
CA ARG A 226 -32.55 6.31 23.41
C ARG A 226 -31.81 5.30 24.29
N ARG A 227 -32.03 5.41 25.61
CA ARG A 227 -31.24 4.68 26.61
C ARG A 227 -31.47 3.18 26.58
N ALA A 228 -32.74 2.76 26.46
CA ALA A 228 -33.08 1.34 26.44
C ALA A 228 -32.42 0.62 25.25
N GLU A 229 -32.50 1.23 24.07
CA GLU A 229 -31.88 0.73 22.85
C GLU A 229 -30.35 0.73 22.96
N ALA A 230 -29.77 1.82 23.48
CA ALA A 230 -28.34 1.92 23.70
C ALA A 230 -27.83 0.82 24.65
N MET A 231 -28.52 0.58 25.76
CA MET A 231 -28.15 -0.46 26.74
C MET A 231 -28.29 -1.88 26.14
N ALA A 232 -29.32 -2.13 25.34
CA ALA A 232 -29.48 -3.40 24.64
C ALA A 232 -28.34 -3.62 23.63
N ALA A 233 -28.03 -2.60 22.82
CA ALA A 233 -26.93 -2.65 21.86
C ALA A 233 -25.56 -2.83 22.54
N LEU A 234 -25.31 -2.17 23.68
CA LEU A 234 -24.06 -2.34 24.45
C LEU A 234 -23.89 -3.77 24.98
N ARG A 235 -24.99 -4.43 25.44
CA ARG A 235 -24.96 -5.84 25.86
C ARG A 235 -24.66 -6.76 24.68
N ASP A 236 -25.24 -6.48 23.50
CA ASP A 236 -24.93 -7.24 22.29
C ASP A 236 -23.44 -7.11 21.90
N VAL A 237 -22.88 -5.89 21.92
CA VAL A 237 -21.46 -5.67 21.67
C VAL A 237 -20.57 -6.40 22.67
N GLU A 238 -20.90 -6.35 23.97
CA GLU A 238 -20.15 -7.06 25.02
C GLU A 238 -20.13 -8.57 24.80
N SER A 239 -21.24 -9.15 24.42
CA SER A 239 -21.36 -10.60 24.19
C SER A 239 -20.73 -11.04 22.87
N ARG A 240 -21.03 -10.35 21.77
CA ARG A 240 -20.60 -10.71 20.41
C ARG A 240 -19.11 -10.54 20.20
N TYR A 241 -18.52 -9.48 20.78
CA TYR A 241 -17.11 -9.14 20.60
C TYR A 241 -16.27 -9.43 21.86
N ARG A 242 -16.66 -10.45 22.62
CA ARG A 242 -15.96 -10.87 23.85
C ARG A 242 -14.45 -11.01 23.62
N GLY A 243 -13.66 -10.45 24.53
CA GLY A 243 -12.19 -10.44 24.44
C GLY A 243 -11.61 -9.22 23.70
N ARG A 244 -12.39 -8.51 22.89
CA ARG A 244 -11.95 -7.29 22.20
C ARG A 244 -12.03 -6.05 23.10
N PRO A 245 -11.25 -4.99 22.80
CA PRO A 245 -11.31 -3.71 23.51
C PRO A 245 -12.73 -3.10 23.52
N GLU A 246 -13.45 -3.24 22.41
CA GLU A 246 -14.81 -2.71 22.21
C GLU A 246 -15.80 -3.32 23.21
N ALA A 247 -15.72 -4.62 23.47
CA ALA A 247 -16.56 -5.28 24.48
C ALA A 247 -16.32 -4.73 25.89
N ARG A 248 -15.03 -4.52 26.28
CA ARG A 248 -14.70 -3.90 27.57
C ARG A 248 -15.21 -2.46 27.67
N ARG A 249 -15.14 -1.72 26.57
CA ARG A 249 -15.67 -0.35 26.51
C ARG A 249 -17.19 -0.33 26.56
N ALA A 250 -17.87 -1.27 25.89
CA ALA A 250 -19.31 -1.43 25.95
C ALA A 250 -19.79 -1.72 27.38
N ALA A 251 -19.15 -2.66 28.10
CA ALA A 251 -19.47 -2.95 29.50
C ALA A 251 -19.32 -1.72 30.41
N LYS A 252 -18.26 -0.92 30.21
CA LYS A 252 -18.05 0.33 30.98
C LYS A 252 -19.15 1.37 30.74
N GLU A 253 -19.54 1.56 29.47
CA GLU A 253 -20.59 2.53 29.10
C GLU A 253 -21.97 2.02 29.58
N LEU A 254 -22.25 0.74 29.49
CA LEU A 254 -23.45 0.11 30.01
C LEU A 254 -23.59 0.38 31.52
N ALA A 255 -22.56 0.08 32.31
CA ALA A 255 -22.55 0.33 33.75
C ALA A 255 -22.72 1.83 34.09
N ARG A 256 -22.24 2.74 33.22
CA ARG A 256 -22.46 4.19 33.37
C ARG A 256 -23.93 4.55 33.18
N LEU A 257 -24.58 4.05 32.15
CA LEU A 257 -26.00 4.33 31.86
C LEU A 257 -26.90 3.75 32.96
N GLU A 258 -26.65 2.52 33.43
CA GLU A 258 -27.40 1.89 34.53
C GLU A 258 -27.30 2.71 35.84
N ARG A 259 -26.13 3.21 36.20
CA ARG A 259 -25.94 4.11 37.35
C ARG A 259 -26.74 5.39 37.23
N GLN A 260 -26.82 5.97 36.01
CA GLN A 260 -27.60 7.17 35.77
C GLN A 260 -29.11 6.94 35.89
N GLU A 261 -29.59 5.77 35.50
CA GLU A 261 -31.01 5.41 35.69
C GLU A 261 -31.39 5.23 37.17
N ARG A 262 -30.55 4.56 37.96
CA ARG A 262 -30.76 4.39 39.40
C ARG A 262 -30.82 5.70 40.18
N LYS A 263 -30.11 6.76 39.73
CA LYS A 263 -30.13 8.07 40.36
C LYS A 263 -31.35 8.93 39.99
N LYS A 264 -32.15 8.50 39.00
CA LYS A 264 -33.38 9.19 38.58
C LYS A 264 -34.64 8.62 39.19
N LYS A 265 -34.55 7.41 39.76
CA LYS A 265 -35.56 6.75 40.58
C LYS A 265 -35.40 7.12 42.05
#